data_92bc559c81cb5e355d87ab32f2d8c648
#
_entry.id   92bc559c81cb5e355d87ab32f2d8c648
#
_cell.length_a   1.000
_cell.length_b   1.000
_cell.length_c   1.000
_cell.angle_alpha   90.00
_cell.angle_beta   90.00
_cell.angle_gamma   90.00
#
_symmetry.space_group_name_H-M   'P 1'
#
loop_
_entity.id
_entity.type
_entity.pdbx_description
1 polymer ?
#
loop_
_entity_poly.entity_id
_entity_poly.type
_entity_poly.pdbx_seq_one_letter_code
_entity_poly.pdbx_strand_id
1 'polypeptide(L)'
;MIHSKLIKSLSLGAVLITSSLVKAEPLALNQVIDYALTHEPWLQANKYQQQAIEAQSIAAGTLPDPVLTVGLMNLPTDGFAFDQEGMTQFKVGLSQQFSRGDSLALQQQALKQSAEQYPWLRADRQAQVKAIVSEAWLNAYRAQKSIQLINQDKALFNQLIDITEASYANTLGATRQQDIIRAQLELTRLEDKLVMLEQQFDSAKKRLAQWLPIEMLNGAVSDENTKVAALMPYQELAPSGVTEVLMNHPAIIAIDHAMRAKNTQVQVAKEAYKPQFGMNLGYGYRDDTPMGDSRADLLSIGVSVDLPLFTDNRQDQQVNAAIANAEAVKTNKLITLQKLQGQYFKELSQLSRLAQRKALYQQQLLPQMAEQAEATLNAYTNDDGDFSEVMRARISELNAKIDALNIEIDKQITLARLNYYAAAKDNQINAAQSQGASNE
;
A
#
# COMPACT_ATOMS: atom_id res chain seq x y z
N MET A 1 8.75 66.63 41.13
CA MET A 1 8.49 67.72 40.18
C MET A 1 8.66 67.21 38.76
N ILE A 2 7.57 67.38 38.03
CA ILE A 2 7.41 67.51 36.58
C ILE A 2 7.30 66.22 35.79
N HIS A 3 6.01 65.92 35.44
CA HIS A 3 5.50 65.01 34.42
C HIS A 3 5.97 65.37 33.01
N SER A 4 6.19 64.41 32.19
CA SER A 4 5.99 64.55 30.74
C SER A 4 5.35 63.27 30.18
N LYS A 5 4.12 63.47 29.70
CA LYS A 5 3.29 62.41 28.99
C LYS A 5 3.85 62.27 27.60
N LEU A 6 4.08 60.99 27.17
CA LEU A 6 4.25 60.65 25.76
C LEU A 6 3.05 59.78 25.33
N ILE A 7 2.22 60.41 24.54
CA ILE A 7 1.09 59.78 23.81
C ILE A 7 1.71 58.97 22.66
N LYS A 8 1.59 57.65 22.69
CA LYS A 8 1.86 56.78 21.52
C LYS A 8 0.58 56.60 20.75
N SER A 9 0.54 57.20 19.57
CA SER A 9 -0.48 56.99 18.56
C SER A 9 -0.50 55.52 18.07
N LEU A 10 -1.60 54.85 18.29
CA LEU A 10 -1.89 53.49 17.78
C LEU A 10 -2.39 53.64 16.34
N SER A 11 -1.54 53.40 15.34
CA SER A 11 -1.95 53.28 13.94
C SER A 11 -2.51 51.89 13.72
N LEU A 12 -3.84 51.81 13.58
CA LEU A 12 -4.59 50.63 13.24
C LEU A 12 -4.36 50.33 11.74
N GLY A 13 -3.37 49.49 11.44
CA GLY A 13 -3.14 48.99 10.08
C GLY A 13 -4.22 47.96 9.73
N ALA A 14 -5.17 48.33 8.87
CA ALA A 14 -6.11 47.38 8.27
C ALA A 14 -5.35 46.44 7.34
N VAL A 15 -5.11 45.20 7.79
CA VAL A 15 -4.65 44.12 6.94
C VAL A 15 -5.84 43.68 6.06
N LEU A 16 -5.86 44.15 4.83
CA LEU A 16 -6.71 43.64 3.78
C LEU A 16 -6.26 42.19 3.49
N ILE A 17 -6.95 41.22 4.09
CA ILE A 17 -6.84 39.80 3.70
C ILE A 17 -7.55 39.71 2.34
N THR A 18 -6.79 39.85 1.27
CA THR A 18 -7.21 39.42 -0.06
C THR A 18 -7.31 37.88 -0.02
N SER A 19 -8.52 37.40 0.19
CA SER A 19 -8.84 36.00 -0.09
C SER A 19 -8.67 35.80 -1.59
N SER A 20 -7.47 35.43 -2.02
CA SER A 20 -7.27 34.84 -3.34
C SER A 20 -8.15 33.59 -3.38
N LEU A 21 -9.19 33.62 -4.18
CA LEU A 21 -9.92 32.45 -4.63
C LEU A 21 -8.88 31.55 -5.33
N VAL A 22 -8.25 30.65 -4.55
CA VAL A 22 -7.42 29.59 -5.09
C VAL A 22 -8.37 28.74 -5.91
N LYS A 23 -8.42 28.98 -7.21
CA LYS A 23 -9.10 28.12 -8.16
C LYS A 23 -8.38 26.77 -8.03
N ALA A 24 -9.04 25.77 -7.46
CA ALA A 24 -8.46 24.45 -7.30
C ALA A 24 -8.00 23.95 -8.69
N GLU A 25 -6.70 23.71 -8.83
CA GLU A 25 -6.14 23.18 -10.08
C GLU A 25 -6.75 21.80 -10.37
N PRO A 26 -6.99 21.49 -11.67
CA PRO A 26 -7.50 20.17 -12.03
C PRO A 26 -6.53 19.07 -11.61
N LEU A 27 -7.04 18.02 -10.98
CA LEU A 27 -6.25 16.87 -10.50
C LEU A 27 -5.73 16.04 -11.67
N ALA A 28 -4.45 16.15 -12.00
CA ALA A 28 -3.81 15.29 -12.99
C ALA A 28 -3.40 13.94 -12.38
N LEU A 29 -3.52 12.84 -13.15
CA LEU A 29 -3.24 11.48 -12.68
C LEU A 29 -1.83 11.34 -12.07
N ASN A 30 -0.80 11.83 -12.76
CA ASN A 30 0.58 11.72 -12.29
C ASN A 30 0.80 12.48 -10.98
N GLN A 31 0.26 13.70 -10.85
CA GLN A 31 0.36 14.49 -9.62
C GLN A 31 -0.28 13.77 -8.42
N VAL A 32 -1.44 13.13 -8.65
CA VAL A 32 -2.14 12.35 -7.62
C VAL A 32 -1.32 11.13 -7.18
N ILE A 33 -0.72 10.42 -8.14
CA ILE A 33 0.16 9.28 -7.86
C ILE A 33 1.40 9.72 -7.08
N ASP A 34 2.08 10.78 -7.53
CA ASP A 34 3.32 11.27 -6.90
C ASP A 34 3.05 11.76 -5.48
N TYR A 35 1.96 12.49 -5.27
CA TYR A 35 1.54 12.91 -3.94
C TYR A 35 1.25 11.72 -3.03
N ALA A 36 0.48 10.74 -3.52
CA ALA A 36 0.14 9.54 -2.77
C ALA A 36 1.39 8.75 -2.35
N LEU A 37 2.37 8.57 -3.24
CA LEU A 37 3.61 7.86 -2.94
C LEU A 37 4.50 8.60 -1.94
N THR A 38 4.54 9.94 -2.04
CA THR A 38 5.37 10.76 -1.16
C THR A 38 4.82 10.81 0.26
N HIS A 39 3.48 10.78 0.43
CA HIS A 39 2.81 10.96 1.71
C HIS A 39 2.19 9.67 2.27
N GLU A 40 2.52 8.50 1.71
CA GLU A 40 2.00 7.19 2.18
C GLU A 40 2.57 6.85 3.57
N PRO A 41 1.76 6.87 4.65
CA PRO A 41 2.27 6.65 6.01
C PRO A 41 2.83 5.24 6.21
N TRP A 42 2.31 4.25 5.47
CA TRP A 42 2.77 2.87 5.53
C TRP A 42 4.24 2.74 5.14
N LEU A 43 4.71 3.51 4.14
CA LEU A 43 6.11 3.48 3.71
C LEU A 43 7.04 3.95 4.83
N GLN A 44 6.63 4.97 5.60
CA GLN A 44 7.40 5.46 6.74
C GLN A 44 7.38 4.46 7.90
N ALA A 45 6.22 3.89 8.23
CA ALA A 45 6.09 2.85 9.25
C ALA A 45 7.00 1.64 8.92
N ASN A 46 7.01 1.21 7.66
CA ASN A 46 7.86 0.12 7.19
C ASN A 46 9.36 0.43 7.33
N LYS A 47 9.79 1.70 7.11
CA LYS A 47 11.18 2.13 7.38
C LYS A 47 11.55 1.98 8.86
N TYR A 48 10.68 2.41 9.77
CA TYR A 48 10.91 2.26 11.20
C TYR A 48 10.96 0.79 11.63
N GLN A 49 10.11 -0.07 11.05
CA GLN A 49 10.17 -1.52 11.29
C GLN A 49 11.50 -2.11 10.81
N GLN A 50 12.00 -1.70 9.65
CA GLN A 50 13.32 -2.10 9.17
C GLN A 50 14.41 -1.68 10.17
N GLN A 51 14.43 -0.40 10.58
CA GLN A 51 15.41 0.11 11.54
C GLN A 51 15.35 -0.63 12.88
N ALA A 52 14.15 -0.98 13.35
CA ALA A 52 13.97 -1.75 14.57
C ALA A 52 14.61 -3.15 14.46
N ILE A 53 14.40 -3.88 13.36
CA ILE A 53 14.99 -5.19 13.12
C ILE A 53 16.52 -5.08 12.94
N GLU A 54 17.02 -4.05 12.26
CA GLU A 54 18.44 -3.79 12.11
C GLU A 54 19.12 -3.55 13.49
N ALA A 55 18.50 -2.73 14.34
CA ALA A 55 18.98 -2.52 15.71
C ALA A 55 18.94 -3.81 16.54
N GLN A 56 17.84 -4.59 16.43
CA GLN A 56 17.73 -5.90 17.08
C GLN A 56 18.81 -6.87 16.57
N SER A 57 19.19 -6.81 15.30
CA SER A 57 20.26 -7.67 14.77
C SER A 57 21.59 -7.39 15.43
N ILE A 58 21.92 -6.12 15.70
CA ILE A 58 23.14 -5.73 16.41
C ILE A 58 23.10 -6.26 17.84
N ALA A 59 22.01 -6.03 18.56
CA ALA A 59 21.83 -6.49 19.93
C ALA A 59 21.92 -8.04 20.05
N ALA A 60 21.31 -8.76 19.11
CA ALA A 60 21.31 -10.23 19.09
C ALA A 60 22.70 -10.84 18.85
N GLY A 61 23.64 -10.09 18.28
CA GLY A 61 25.02 -10.53 18.06
C GLY A 61 25.95 -10.32 19.26
N THR A 62 25.49 -9.72 20.35
CA THR A 62 26.30 -9.41 21.53
C THR A 62 26.14 -10.45 22.64
N LEU A 63 27.19 -10.65 23.44
CA LEU A 63 27.11 -11.48 24.62
C LEU A 63 26.14 -10.83 25.64
N PRO A 64 25.45 -11.64 26.47
CA PRO A 64 24.71 -11.11 27.61
C PRO A 64 25.65 -10.42 28.60
N ASP A 65 25.14 -9.43 29.29
CA ASP A 65 25.92 -8.68 30.28
C ASP A 65 26.39 -9.58 31.39
N PRO A 66 27.62 -9.34 31.96
CA PRO A 66 28.10 -10.03 33.14
C PRO A 66 27.22 -9.67 34.36
N VAL A 67 26.94 -10.65 35.20
CA VAL A 67 26.13 -10.47 36.39
C VAL A 67 27.04 -10.33 37.62
N LEU A 68 26.97 -9.18 38.31
CA LEU A 68 27.59 -8.95 39.60
C LEU A 68 26.64 -9.41 40.73
N THR A 69 27.14 -10.28 41.59
CA THR A 69 26.39 -10.76 42.77
C THR A 69 27.10 -10.30 44.03
N VAL A 70 26.37 -9.73 44.97
CA VAL A 70 26.89 -9.33 46.29
C VAL A 70 25.98 -9.91 47.35
N GLY A 71 26.55 -10.52 48.38
CA GLY A 71 25.76 -11.14 49.42
C GLY A 71 26.57 -11.59 50.65
N LEU A 72 25.86 -11.75 51.74
CA LEU A 72 26.38 -12.43 52.92
C LEU A 72 26.08 -13.93 52.80
N MET A 73 27.09 -14.75 52.93
CA MET A 73 26.98 -16.20 52.79
C MET A 73 27.24 -16.88 54.12
N ASN A 74 26.45 -17.92 54.41
CA ASN A 74 26.59 -18.77 55.60
C ASN A 74 26.56 -17.97 56.93
N LEU A 75 25.71 -16.94 57.00
CA LEU A 75 25.48 -16.20 58.23
C LEU A 75 24.72 -17.09 59.26
N PRO A 76 25.23 -17.31 60.46
CA PRO A 76 24.54 -18.11 61.48
C PRO A 76 23.20 -17.50 61.85
N THR A 77 22.13 -18.32 61.99
CA THR A 77 20.77 -17.85 62.30
C THR A 77 20.49 -17.75 63.78
N ASP A 78 21.35 -18.30 64.63
CA ASP A 78 21.25 -18.28 66.09
C ASP A 78 21.85 -17.01 66.73
N GLY A 79 22.92 -16.44 66.14
CA GLY A 79 23.57 -15.25 66.66
C GLY A 79 23.70 -14.09 65.68
N PHE A 80 23.57 -14.35 64.39
CA PHE A 80 23.83 -13.40 63.29
C PHE A 80 25.20 -12.71 63.37
N ALA A 81 26.16 -13.34 64.09
CA ALA A 81 27.52 -12.81 64.22
C ALA A 81 28.36 -13.21 63.02
N PHE A 82 29.08 -12.25 62.41
CA PHE A 82 29.86 -12.45 61.20
C PHE A 82 31.16 -13.27 61.45
N ASP A 83 31.70 -13.22 62.67
CA ASP A 83 32.90 -13.91 63.12
C ASP A 83 32.63 -15.30 63.73
N GLN A 84 31.36 -15.65 64.00
CA GLN A 84 30.98 -16.88 64.73
C GLN A 84 31.43 -18.15 63.97
N GLU A 85 31.11 -18.21 62.66
CA GLU A 85 31.36 -19.40 61.86
C GLU A 85 32.46 -19.19 60.83
N GLY A 86 33.34 -20.18 60.68
CA GLY A 86 34.51 -20.09 59.79
C GLY A 86 34.16 -19.95 58.29
N MET A 87 32.91 -20.24 57.90
CA MET A 87 32.45 -20.15 56.54
C MET A 87 31.58 -18.91 56.26
N THR A 88 31.28 -18.09 57.29
CA THR A 88 30.63 -16.83 57.13
C THR A 88 31.48 -15.87 56.28
N GLN A 89 30.94 -15.31 55.22
CA GLN A 89 31.71 -14.43 54.34
C GLN A 89 30.82 -13.38 53.69
N PHE A 90 31.38 -12.20 53.46
CA PHE A 90 30.86 -11.24 52.52
C PHE A 90 31.41 -11.57 51.13
N LYS A 91 30.53 -11.98 50.20
CA LYS A 91 30.95 -12.48 48.90
C LYS A 91 30.60 -11.49 47.80
N VAL A 92 31.56 -11.18 46.95
CA VAL A 92 31.38 -10.49 45.66
C VAL A 92 31.66 -11.48 44.55
N GLY A 93 30.73 -11.67 43.64
CA GLY A 93 30.89 -12.60 42.53
C GLY A 93 30.58 -11.92 41.18
N LEU A 94 31.32 -12.32 40.16
CA LEU A 94 31.10 -11.93 38.78
C LEU A 94 30.87 -13.20 37.96
N SER A 95 29.78 -13.26 37.22
CA SER A 95 29.48 -14.37 36.31
C SER A 95 29.26 -13.89 34.88
N GLN A 96 29.84 -14.63 33.94
CA GLN A 96 29.65 -14.41 32.50
C GLN A 96 29.18 -15.71 31.85
N GLN A 97 28.09 -15.59 31.08
CA GLN A 97 27.58 -16.68 30.28
C GLN A 97 27.97 -16.48 28.82
N PHE A 98 28.44 -17.53 28.16
CA PHE A 98 28.80 -17.54 26.75
C PHE A 98 27.68 -18.19 25.92
N SER A 99 27.59 -17.84 24.66
CA SER A 99 26.59 -18.40 23.75
C SER A 99 26.88 -19.86 23.41
N ARG A 100 25.84 -20.59 22.98
CA ARG A 100 26.00 -21.93 22.39
C ARG A 100 26.57 -21.81 21.00
N GLY A 101 27.75 -22.32 20.75
CA GLY A 101 28.38 -22.30 19.43
C GLY A 101 28.28 -20.94 18.74
N ASP A 102 27.76 -20.93 17.53
CA ASP A 102 27.62 -19.74 16.67
C ASP A 102 26.25 -19.06 16.79
N SER A 103 25.46 -19.37 17.84
CA SER A 103 24.06 -18.93 17.95
C SER A 103 23.90 -17.41 17.87
N LEU A 104 24.80 -16.58 18.42
CA LEU A 104 24.73 -15.12 18.34
C LEU A 104 24.94 -14.63 16.89
N ALA A 105 25.97 -15.13 16.22
CA ALA A 105 26.27 -14.75 14.84
C ALA A 105 25.14 -15.17 13.91
N LEU A 106 24.56 -16.36 14.09
CA LEU A 106 23.43 -16.85 13.31
C LEU A 106 22.14 -16.08 13.60
N GLN A 107 21.88 -15.69 14.86
CA GLN A 107 20.74 -14.84 15.22
C GLN A 107 20.86 -13.46 14.58
N GLN A 108 22.05 -12.84 14.67
CA GLN A 108 22.35 -11.59 13.99
C GLN A 108 22.11 -11.71 12.48
N GLN A 109 22.62 -12.75 11.85
CA GLN A 109 22.46 -13.01 10.42
C GLN A 109 20.99 -13.21 10.03
N ALA A 110 20.22 -13.97 10.80
CA ALA A 110 18.81 -14.21 10.55
C ALA A 110 17.99 -12.90 10.60
N LEU A 111 18.25 -12.05 11.60
CA LEU A 111 17.60 -10.74 11.71
C LEU A 111 18.02 -9.79 10.60
N LYS A 112 19.30 -9.76 10.22
CA LYS A 112 19.80 -8.97 9.10
C LYS A 112 19.13 -9.38 7.79
N GLN A 113 19.05 -10.69 7.52
CA GLN A 113 18.32 -11.22 6.35
C GLN A 113 16.82 -10.88 6.41
N SER A 114 16.22 -10.88 7.60
CA SER A 114 14.85 -10.45 7.79
C SER A 114 14.65 -8.95 7.49
N ALA A 115 15.64 -8.09 7.81
CA ALA A 115 15.59 -6.67 7.47
C ALA A 115 15.62 -6.43 5.95
N GLU A 116 16.30 -7.28 5.18
CA GLU A 116 16.44 -7.17 3.72
C GLU A 116 15.12 -7.32 2.96
N GLN A 117 14.05 -7.84 3.57
CA GLN A 117 12.73 -7.93 2.94
C GLN A 117 12.03 -6.57 2.84
N TYR A 118 12.30 -5.63 3.77
CA TYR A 118 11.55 -4.38 3.90
C TYR A 118 11.61 -3.44 2.69
N PRO A 119 12.77 -3.25 2.02
CA PRO A 119 12.83 -2.49 0.78
C PRO A 119 11.90 -3.05 -0.30
N TRP A 120 11.81 -4.38 -0.41
CA TRP A 120 10.96 -5.05 -1.39
C TRP A 120 9.47 -4.97 -1.04
N LEU A 121 9.13 -5.01 0.26
CA LEU A 121 7.77 -4.73 0.73
C LEU A 121 7.35 -3.29 0.40
N ARG A 122 8.28 -2.33 0.50
CA ARG A 122 8.01 -0.94 0.07
C ARG A 122 7.80 -0.83 -1.44
N ALA A 123 8.62 -1.49 -2.23
CA ALA A 123 8.47 -1.51 -3.69
C ALA A 123 7.13 -2.14 -4.12
N ASP A 124 6.72 -3.24 -3.48
CA ASP A 124 5.41 -3.85 -3.69
C ASP A 124 4.27 -2.88 -3.33
N ARG A 125 4.34 -2.24 -2.14
CA ARG A 125 3.34 -1.27 -1.70
C ARG A 125 3.24 -0.07 -2.64
N GLN A 126 4.36 0.46 -3.12
CA GLN A 126 4.38 1.55 -4.09
C GLN A 126 3.67 1.16 -5.39
N ALA A 127 3.93 -0.02 -5.92
CA ALA A 127 3.25 -0.52 -7.11
C ALA A 127 1.74 -0.72 -6.88
N GLN A 128 1.34 -1.23 -5.71
CA GLN A 128 -0.08 -1.34 -5.31
C GLN A 128 -0.76 0.03 -5.22
N VAL A 129 -0.13 1.01 -4.57
CA VAL A 129 -0.67 2.37 -4.43
C VAL A 129 -0.84 3.01 -5.82
N LYS A 130 0.15 2.90 -6.71
CA LYS A 130 0.04 3.37 -8.10
C LYS A 130 -1.21 2.80 -8.78
N ALA A 131 -1.44 1.50 -8.70
CA ALA A 131 -2.58 0.85 -9.34
C ALA A 131 -3.92 1.29 -8.72
N ILE A 132 -4.03 1.32 -7.39
CA ILE A 132 -5.26 1.66 -6.67
C ILE A 132 -5.63 3.13 -6.88
N VAL A 133 -4.66 4.03 -6.79
CA VAL A 133 -4.86 5.48 -6.99
C VAL A 133 -5.25 5.75 -8.45
N SER A 134 -4.58 5.10 -9.40
CA SER A 134 -4.96 5.20 -10.83
C SER A 134 -6.38 4.74 -11.08
N GLU A 135 -6.79 3.62 -10.50
CA GLU A 135 -8.16 3.11 -10.62
C GLU A 135 -9.19 4.10 -10.03
N ALA A 136 -8.93 4.64 -8.84
CA ALA A 136 -9.84 5.58 -8.20
C ALA A 136 -9.97 6.89 -9.01
N TRP A 137 -8.85 7.41 -9.51
CA TRP A 137 -8.81 8.60 -10.35
C TRP A 137 -9.54 8.39 -11.69
N LEU A 138 -9.28 7.26 -12.37
CA LEU A 138 -9.91 6.91 -13.64
C LEU A 138 -11.42 6.72 -13.49
N ASN A 139 -11.91 6.21 -12.36
CA ASN A 139 -13.34 6.12 -12.08
C ASN A 139 -13.97 7.50 -11.86
N ALA A 140 -13.28 8.44 -11.20
CA ALA A 140 -13.73 9.82 -11.08
C ALA A 140 -13.78 10.49 -12.47
N TYR A 141 -12.74 10.31 -13.28
CA TYR A 141 -12.68 10.80 -14.65
C TYR A 141 -13.82 10.26 -15.52
N ARG A 142 -14.10 8.95 -15.45
CA ARG A 142 -15.23 8.29 -16.11
C ARG A 142 -16.55 8.98 -15.80
N ALA A 143 -16.85 9.17 -14.52
CA ALA A 143 -18.09 9.78 -14.08
C ALA A 143 -18.19 11.24 -14.55
N GLN A 144 -17.11 12.03 -14.39
CA GLN A 144 -17.05 13.42 -14.88
C GLN A 144 -17.32 13.52 -16.38
N LYS A 145 -16.69 12.66 -17.20
CA LYS A 145 -16.88 12.65 -18.65
C LYS A 145 -18.27 12.20 -19.05
N SER A 146 -18.83 11.21 -18.37
CA SER A 146 -20.21 10.77 -18.62
C SER A 146 -21.23 11.87 -18.30
N ILE A 147 -21.02 12.62 -17.20
CA ILE A 147 -21.83 13.80 -16.86
C ILE A 147 -21.73 14.87 -17.97
N GLN A 148 -20.50 15.12 -18.46
CA GLN A 148 -20.31 16.10 -19.55
C GLN A 148 -21.03 15.68 -20.82
N LEU A 149 -20.97 14.41 -21.24
CA LEU A 149 -21.69 13.89 -22.41
C LEU A 149 -23.21 14.06 -22.27
N ILE A 150 -23.76 13.69 -21.10
CA ILE A 150 -25.22 13.84 -20.88
C ILE A 150 -25.62 15.31 -20.90
N ASN A 151 -24.86 16.22 -20.28
CA ASN A 151 -25.20 17.64 -20.24
C ASN A 151 -25.11 18.31 -21.63
N GLN A 152 -24.18 17.85 -22.49
CA GLN A 152 -24.11 18.31 -23.88
C GLN A 152 -25.38 17.92 -24.67
N ASP A 153 -25.82 16.66 -24.54
CA ASP A 153 -26.99 16.17 -25.26
C ASP A 153 -28.30 16.63 -24.61
N LYS A 154 -28.34 16.93 -23.28
CA LYS A 154 -29.54 17.46 -22.59
C LYS A 154 -30.08 18.75 -23.22
N ALA A 155 -29.17 19.64 -23.66
CA ALA A 155 -29.57 20.88 -24.35
C ALA A 155 -30.30 20.58 -25.65
N LEU A 156 -29.85 19.59 -26.41
CA LEU A 156 -30.50 19.14 -27.64
C LEU A 156 -31.88 18.51 -27.35
N PHE A 157 -31.99 17.70 -26.30
CA PHE A 157 -33.27 17.10 -25.90
C PHE A 157 -34.30 18.15 -25.48
N ASN A 158 -33.89 19.19 -24.74
CA ASN A 158 -34.80 20.30 -24.40
C ASN A 158 -35.30 21.01 -25.65
N GLN A 159 -34.41 21.34 -26.62
CA GLN A 159 -34.81 21.95 -27.88
C GLN A 159 -35.81 21.08 -28.67
N LEU A 160 -35.59 19.77 -28.71
CA LEU A 160 -36.49 18.84 -29.38
C LEU A 160 -37.89 18.81 -28.72
N ILE A 161 -37.97 18.93 -27.39
CA ILE A 161 -39.24 19.01 -26.65
C ILE A 161 -39.94 20.32 -26.94
N ASP A 162 -39.24 21.47 -26.91
CA ASP A 162 -39.80 22.79 -27.23
C ASP A 162 -40.41 22.81 -28.63
N ILE A 163 -39.74 22.23 -29.63
CA ILE A 163 -40.22 22.09 -31.00
C ILE A 163 -41.48 21.21 -31.03
N THR A 164 -41.51 20.12 -30.29
CA THR A 164 -42.64 19.20 -30.24
C THR A 164 -43.86 19.83 -29.57
N GLU A 165 -43.66 20.58 -28.48
CA GLU A 165 -44.73 21.33 -27.82
C GLU A 165 -45.29 22.42 -28.72
N ALA A 166 -44.43 23.15 -29.44
CA ALA A 166 -44.86 24.15 -30.42
C ALA A 166 -45.64 23.52 -31.58
N SER A 167 -45.23 22.35 -32.07
CA SER A 167 -45.93 21.60 -33.13
C SER A 167 -47.31 21.10 -32.65
N TYR A 168 -47.40 20.62 -31.39
CA TYR A 168 -48.68 20.21 -30.80
C TYR A 168 -49.68 21.38 -30.66
N ALA A 169 -49.18 22.58 -30.32
CA ALA A 169 -50.02 23.77 -30.20
C ALA A 169 -50.59 24.27 -31.56
N ASN A 170 -49.92 23.93 -32.65
CA ASN A 170 -50.33 24.25 -33.98
C ASN A 170 -51.28 23.17 -34.54
N THR A 171 -52.56 23.49 -34.83
CA THR A 171 -53.65 22.58 -35.17
C THR A 171 -53.45 21.67 -36.40
N LEU A 172 -52.29 21.73 -37.05
CA LEU A 172 -51.85 20.93 -38.19
C LEU A 172 -50.84 19.85 -37.91
N GLY A 173 -50.43 19.68 -36.65
CA GLY A 173 -49.29 18.78 -36.29
C GLY A 173 -49.70 17.32 -36.11
N ALA A 174 -48.87 16.41 -36.61
CA ALA A 174 -48.94 14.96 -36.39
C ALA A 174 -48.54 14.53 -34.93
N THR A 175 -48.09 15.49 -34.11
CA THR A 175 -47.58 15.26 -32.74
C THR A 175 -48.74 14.96 -31.79
N ARG A 176 -48.60 13.85 -31.01
CA ARG A 176 -49.59 13.41 -30.03
C ARG A 176 -49.15 13.79 -28.61
N GLN A 177 -50.11 14.06 -27.72
CA GLN A 177 -49.83 14.32 -26.29
C GLN A 177 -48.95 13.24 -25.64
N GLN A 178 -49.12 11.98 -26.07
CA GLN A 178 -48.27 10.85 -25.57
C GLN A 178 -46.81 11.02 -25.90
N ASP A 179 -46.43 11.71 -26.99
CA ASP A 179 -45.03 11.89 -27.39
C ASP A 179 -44.32 12.90 -26.49
N ILE A 180 -45.04 13.97 -26.11
CA ILE A 180 -44.55 14.94 -25.12
C ILE A 180 -44.31 14.26 -23.78
N ILE A 181 -45.28 13.46 -23.30
CA ILE A 181 -45.15 12.73 -22.02
C ILE A 181 -43.94 11.76 -22.05
N ARG A 182 -43.76 11.05 -23.18
CA ARG A 182 -42.60 10.15 -23.36
C ARG A 182 -41.27 10.91 -23.33
N ALA A 183 -41.19 12.05 -24.02
CA ALA A 183 -40.00 12.88 -24.04
C ALA A 183 -39.65 13.41 -22.63
N GLN A 184 -40.65 13.90 -21.89
CA GLN A 184 -40.49 14.33 -20.51
C GLN A 184 -40.01 13.17 -19.58
N LEU A 185 -40.56 11.96 -19.79
CA LEU A 185 -40.11 10.77 -19.07
C LEU A 185 -38.64 10.44 -19.33
N GLU A 186 -38.19 10.52 -20.58
CA GLU A 186 -36.79 10.27 -20.94
C GLU A 186 -35.85 11.34 -20.38
N LEU A 187 -36.27 12.62 -20.32
CA LEU A 187 -35.50 13.66 -19.62
C LEU A 187 -35.37 13.35 -18.12
N THR A 188 -36.44 12.95 -17.46
CA THR A 188 -36.41 12.57 -16.03
C THR A 188 -35.45 11.37 -15.80
N ARG A 189 -35.43 10.40 -16.72
CA ARG A 189 -34.46 9.29 -16.67
C ARG A 189 -33.01 9.75 -16.83
N LEU A 190 -32.75 10.72 -17.70
CA LEU A 190 -31.44 11.32 -17.85
C LEU A 190 -31.00 12.09 -16.59
N GLU A 191 -31.96 12.79 -15.95
CA GLU A 191 -31.69 13.47 -14.65
C GLU A 191 -31.36 12.48 -13.53
N ASP A 192 -32.10 11.39 -13.41
CA ASP A 192 -31.76 10.30 -12.47
C ASP A 192 -30.39 9.74 -12.75
N LYS A 193 -30.03 9.50 -14.03
CA LYS A 193 -28.72 9.03 -14.43
C LYS A 193 -27.62 10.05 -14.09
N LEU A 194 -27.86 11.34 -14.20
CA LEU A 194 -26.93 12.39 -13.78
C LEU A 194 -26.68 12.33 -12.28
N VAL A 195 -27.72 12.25 -11.45
CA VAL A 195 -27.58 12.14 -9.98
C VAL A 195 -26.77 10.89 -9.60
N MET A 196 -27.03 9.76 -10.28
CA MET A 196 -26.24 8.53 -10.06
C MET A 196 -24.76 8.72 -10.45
N LEU A 197 -24.47 9.40 -11.55
CA LEU A 197 -23.10 9.66 -11.99
C LEU A 197 -22.38 10.67 -11.07
N GLU A 198 -23.08 11.68 -10.57
CA GLU A 198 -22.58 12.61 -9.56
C GLU A 198 -22.20 11.88 -8.25
N GLN A 199 -23.07 10.96 -7.80
CA GLN A 199 -22.75 10.09 -6.66
C GLN A 199 -21.51 9.24 -6.92
N GLN A 200 -21.36 8.67 -8.12
CA GLN A 200 -20.18 7.89 -8.50
C GLN A 200 -18.92 8.77 -8.52
N PHE A 201 -19.01 9.97 -9.06
CA PHE A 201 -17.94 10.96 -9.10
C PHE A 201 -17.46 11.32 -7.70
N ASP A 202 -18.39 11.69 -6.81
CA ASP A 202 -18.09 12.02 -5.43
C ASP A 202 -17.48 10.85 -4.67
N SER A 203 -18.04 9.67 -4.85
CA SER A 203 -17.54 8.44 -4.21
C SER A 203 -16.11 8.11 -4.66
N ALA A 204 -15.84 8.21 -5.96
CA ALA A 204 -14.50 7.94 -6.51
C ALA A 204 -13.49 8.99 -6.04
N LYS A 205 -13.86 10.28 -5.99
CA LYS A 205 -13.02 11.34 -5.42
C LYS A 205 -12.74 11.11 -3.93
N LYS A 206 -13.78 10.78 -3.15
CA LYS A 206 -13.62 10.53 -1.70
C LYS A 206 -12.77 9.30 -1.40
N ARG A 207 -12.72 8.30 -2.28
CA ARG A 207 -11.75 7.20 -2.16
C ARG A 207 -10.30 7.68 -2.21
N LEU A 208 -10.00 8.75 -2.95
CA LEU A 208 -8.67 9.35 -2.99
C LEU A 208 -8.29 10.07 -1.68
N ALA A 209 -9.26 10.39 -0.80
CA ALA A 209 -9.01 11.01 0.51
C ALA A 209 -8.14 10.15 1.44
N GLN A 210 -7.96 8.86 1.13
CA GLN A 210 -6.99 8.02 1.83
C GLN A 210 -5.54 8.49 1.62
N TRP A 211 -5.26 9.15 0.50
CA TRP A 211 -3.91 9.58 0.11
C TRP A 211 -3.78 11.08 -0.10
N LEU A 212 -4.88 11.78 -0.37
CA LEU A 212 -4.90 13.20 -0.71
C LEU A 212 -5.60 14.01 0.37
N PRO A 213 -5.14 15.22 0.68
CA PRO A 213 -5.87 16.16 1.54
C PRO A 213 -7.19 16.55 0.87
N ILE A 214 -8.21 16.83 1.70
CA ILE A 214 -9.57 17.13 1.24
C ILE A 214 -9.60 18.37 0.34
N GLU A 215 -8.72 19.33 0.57
CA GLU A 215 -8.59 20.56 -0.20
C GLU A 215 -8.27 20.28 -1.67
N MET A 216 -7.43 19.29 -1.96
CA MET A 216 -7.11 18.88 -3.33
C MET A 216 -8.30 18.19 -4.03
N LEU A 217 -9.23 17.61 -3.27
CA LEU A 217 -10.39 16.92 -3.82
C LEU A 217 -11.53 17.85 -4.27
N ASN A 218 -11.43 19.17 -4.03
CA ASN A 218 -12.45 20.14 -4.43
C ASN A 218 -12.39 20.50 -5.92
N GLY A 219 -11.26 20.22 -6.61
CA GLY A 219 -11.08 20.47 -8.03
C GLY A 219 -11.78 19.43 -8.93
N ALA A 220 -11.95 19.78 -10.22
CA ALA A 220 -12.30 18.85 -11.27
C ALA A 220 -11.12 17.88 -11.53
N VAL A 221 -11.40 16.74 -12.14
CA VAL A 221 -10.37 15.83 -12.63
C VAL A 221 -9.85 16.37 -13.98
N SER A 222 -8.53 16.38 -14.15
CA SER A 222 -7.88 16.93 -15.37
C SER A 222 -8.15 16.05 -16.59
N ASP A 223 -8.26 16.69 -17.75
CA ASP A 223 -8.32 16.01 -19.04
C ASP A 223 -6.93 15.66 -19.60
N GLU A 224 -5.88 16.17 -18.95
CA GLU A 224 -4.49 15.94 -19.34
C GLU A 224 -3.96 14.63 -18.76
N ASN A 225 -3.11 13.93 -19.53
CA ASN A 225 -2.42 12.72 -19.10
C ASN A 225 -3.33 11.59 -18.57
N THR A 226 -4.48 11.40 -19.20
CA THR A 226 -5.44 10.36 -18.82
C THR A 226 -5.02 8.94 -19.20
N LYS A 227 -3.93 8.79 -19.96
CA LYS A 227 -3.47 7.48 -20.44
C LYS A 227 -2.45 6.88 -19.49
N VAL A 228 -2.70 5.65 -19.06
CA VAL A 228 -1.74 4.83 -18.34
C VAL A 228 -0.77 4.22 -19.34
N ALA A 229 0.52 4.54 -19.21
CA ALA A 229 1.56 3.91 -20.02
C ALA A 229 1.72 2.44 -19.61
N ALA A 230 1.79 1.54 -20.61
CA ALA A 230 2.12 0.14 -20.34
C ALA A 230 3.63 0.02 -20.07
N LEU A 231 4.00 -0.62 -18.95
CA LEU A 231 5.41 -0.86 -18.59
C LEU A 231 6.09 -1.90 -19.49
N MET A 232 5.29 -2.73 -20.15
CA MET A 232 5.76 -3.74 -21.10
C MET A 232 4.68 -4.01 -22.15
N PRO A 233 5.02 -4.59 -23.32
CA PRO A 233 4.02 -5.07 -24.24
C PRO A 233 3.28 -6.25 -23.60
N TYR A 234 2.02 -6.00 -23.18
CA TYR A 234 1.15 -7.04 -22.63
C TYR A 234 0.56 -7.87 -23.76
N GLN A 235 1.35 -8.84 -24.22
CA GLN A 235 0.94 -9.86 -25.17
C GLN A 235 0.75 -11.19 -24.43
N GLU A 236 0.08 -12.15 -25.06
CA GLU A 236 0.00 -13.51 -24.53
C GLU A 236 1.41 -14.13 -24.47
N LEU A 237 2.04 -14.01 -23.31
CA LEU A 237 3.26 -14.76 -23.01
C LEU A 237 2.87 -16.20 -22.70
N ALA A 238 3.73 -17.16 -23.10
CA ALA A 238 3.61 -18.53 -22.60
C ALA A 238 3.60 -18.52 -21.05
N PRO A 239 2.92 -19.46 -20.39
CA PRO A 239 2.85 -19.51 -18.94
C PRO A 239 4.23 -19.46 -18.24
N SER A 240 5.27 -20.03 -18.86
CA SER A 240 6.66 -19.97 -18.37
C SER A 240 7.21 -18.54 -18.34
N GLY A 241 6.96 -17.75 -19.40
CA GLY A 241 7.41 -16.36 -19.46
C GLY A 241 6.72 -15.46 -18.43
N VAL A 242 5.44 -15.71 -18.14
CA VAL A 242 4.71 -15.03 -17.06
C VAL A 242 5.31 -15.39 -15.71
N THR A 243 5.63 -16.65 -15.47
CA THR A 243 6.28 -17.10 -14.23
C THR A 243 7.61 -16.38 -14.03
N GLU A 244 8.44 -16.25 -15.06
CA GLU A 244 9.71 -15.55 -14.98
C GLU A 244 9.56 -14.07 -14.60
N VAL A 245 8.59 -13.37 -15.19
CA VAL A 245 8.27 -11.97 -14.82
C VAL A 245 7.85 -11.89 -13.37
N LEU A 246 6.96 -12.77 -12.91
CA LEU A 246 6.43 -12.75 -11.56
C LEU A 246 7.43 -13.22 -10.49
N MET A 247 8.40 -14.06 -10.83
CA MET A 247 9.49 -14.43 -9.91
C MET A 247 10.36 -13.24 -9.51
N ASN A 248 10.43 -12.21 -10.36
CA ASN A 248 11.12 -10.95 -10.08
C ASN A 248 10.19 -9.89 -9.46
N HIS A 249 8.94 -10.24 -9.15
CA HIS A 249 8.01 -9.30 -8.53
C HIS A 249 8.44 -8.98 -7.08
N PRO A 250 8.37 -7.69 -6.63
CA PRO A 250 8.84 -7.29 -5.30
C PRO A 250 8.24 -8.11 -4.16
N ALA A 251 6.96 -8.48 -4.23
CA ALA A 251 6.31 -9.33 -3.23
C ALA A 251 6.97 -10.72 -3.13
N ILE A 252 7.40 -11.30 -4.24
CA ILE A 252 8.07 -12.62 -4.27
C ILE A 252 9.50 -12.50 -3.73
N ILE A 253 10.23 -11.46 -4.12
CA ILE A 253 11.59 -11.21 -3.62
C ILE A 253 11.58 -10.96 -2.11
N ALA A 254 10.59 -10.23 -1.59
CA ALA A 254 10.42 -10.03 -0.14
C ALA A 254 10.26 -11.38 0.59
N ILE A 255 9.44 -12.29 0.05
CA ILE A 255 9.28 -13.64 0.61
C ILE A 255 10.58 -14.44 0.53
N ASP A 256 11.39 -14.28 -0.53
CA ASP A 256 12.70 -14.95 -0.64
C ASP A 256 13.69 -14.51 0.45
N HIS A 257 13.70 -13.21 0.81
CA HIS A 257 14.47 -12.74 1.95
C HIS A 257 13.94 -13.31 3.28
N ALA A 258 12.63 -13.33 3.47
CA ALA A 258 12.01 -13.95 4.65
C ALA A 258 12.34 -15.46 4.75
N MET A 259 12.33 -16.18 3.62
CA MET A 259 12.67 -17.59 3.55
C MET A 259 14.15 -17.82 3.94
N ARG A 260 15.08 -17.00 3.45
CA ARG A 260 16.49 -17.06 3.85
C ARG A 260 16.66 -16.86 5.35
N ALA A 261 15.98 -15.85 5.92
CA ALA A 261 16.00 -15.60 7.37
C ALA A 261 15.48 -16.81 8.16
N LYS A 262 14.39 -17.45 7.71
CA LYS A 262 13.84 -18.65 8.36
C LYS A 262 14.77 -19.85 8.26
N ASN A 263 15.45 -20.05 7.13
CA ASN A 263 16.46 -21.09 6.99
C ASN A 263 17.66 -20.88 7.93
N THR A 264 18.09 -19.63 8.13
CA THR A 264 19.11 -19.31 9.13
C THR A 264 18.61 -19.56 10.55
N GLN A 265 17.32 -19.28 10.86
CA GLN A 265 16.71 -19.63 12.14
C GLN A 265 16.72 -21.13 12.42
N VAL A 266 16.61 -21.99 11.38
CA VAL A 266 16.80 -23.43 11.54
C VAL A 266 18.22 -23.75 12.01
N GLN A 267 19.22 -23.04 11.49
CA GLN A 267 20.62 -23.22 11.97
C GLN A 267 20.77 -22.73 13.43
N VAL A 268 20.15 -21.59 13.77
CA VAL A 268 20.11 -21.12 15.18
C VAL A 268 19.54 -22.18 16.10
N ALA A 269 18.41 -22.81 15.72
CA ALA A 269 17.78 -23.88 16.51
C ALA A 269 18.70 -25.09 16.68
N LYS A 270 19.49 -25.43 15.66
CA LYS A 270 20.48 -26.52 15.74
C LYS A 270 21.63 -26.22 16.70
N GLU A 271 21.97 -24.96 16.94
CA GLU A 271 22.98 -24.60 17.94
C GLU A 271 22.58 -25.02 19.37
N ALA A 272 21.28 -25.27 19.63
CA ALA A 272 20.79 -25.78 20.90
C ALA A 272 21.34 -27.16 21.28
N TYR A 273 21.91 -27.92 20.33
CA TYR A 273 22.61 -29.18 20.61
C TYR A 273 24.05 -29.00 21.13
N LYS A 274 24.63 -27.81 20.99
CA LYS A 274 25.98 -27.52 21.48
C LYS A 274 25.94 -27.18 22.96
N PRO A 275 27.04 -27.51 23.73
CA PRO A 275 27.13 -27.13 25.13
C PRO A 275 27.18 -25.59 25.28
N GLN A 276 26.68 -25.10 26.42
CA GLN A 276 26.83 -23.71 26.83
C GLN A 276 27.80 -23.59 27.96
N PHE A 277 28.71 -22.65 27.91
CA PHE A 277 29.71 -22.40 28.91
C PHE A 277 29.39 -21.17 29.73
N GLY A 278 29.69 -21.22 31.03
CA GLY A 278 29.65 -20.07 31.93
C GLY A 278 30.93 -20.02 32.75
N MET A 279 31.39 -18.83 33.09
CA MET A 279 32.52 -18.58 33.96
C MET A 279 32.07 -17.77 35.18
N ASN A 280 32.52 -18.18 36.35
CA ASN A 280 32.22 -17.52 37.61
C ASN A 280 33.51 -17.21 38.36
N LEU A 281 33.65 -15.97 38.83
CA LEU A 281 34.73 -15.50 39.68
C LEU A 281 34.10 -14.98 40.97
N GLY A 282 34.61 -15.37 42.12
CA GLY A 282 34.10 -14.93 43.42
C GLY A 282 35.21 -14.64 44.41
N TYR A 283 35.06 -13.54 45.12
CA TYR A 283 35.90 -13.18 46.25
C TYR A 283 35.03 -13.12 47.51
N GLY A 284 35.44 -13.84 48.56
CA GLY A 284 34.77 -13.89 49.86
C GLY A 284 35.69 -13.35 50.97
N TYR A 285 35.33 -12.17 51.49
CA TYR A 285 35.97 -11.63 52.69
C TYR A 285 35.46 -12.38 53.93
N ARG A 286 36.37 -12.79 54.80
CA ARG A 286 36.08 -13.44 56.08
C ARG A 286 36.63 -12.63 57.24
N ASP A 287 35.87 -12.58 58.32
CA ASP A 287 36.32 -11.94 59.55
C ASP A 287 37.27 -12.87 60.37
N ASP A 288 38.05 -12.30 61.29
CA ASP A 288 38.87 -13.01 62.18
C ASP A 288 38.08 -13.97 63.11
N THR A 289 38.72 -14.86 63.82
CA THR A 289 38.02 -15.72 64.79
C THR A 289 37.61 -14.90 66.02
N PRO A 290 36.63 -15.36 66.84
CA PRO A 290 36.29 -14.71 68.10
C PRO A 290 37.45 -14.60 69.07
N MET A 291 38.53 -15.38 68.89
CA MET A 291 39.82 -15.34 69.67
C MET A 291 40.86 -14.39 69.07
N GLY A 292 40.54 -13.73 67.89
CA GLY A 292 41.45 -12.79 67.24
C GLY A 292 42.39 -13.39 66.22
N ASP A 293 42.32 -14.70 65.92
CA ASP A 293 43.12 -15.31 64.86
C ASP A 293 42.65 -14.93 63.48
N SER A 294 43.56 -14.49 62.60
CA SER A 294 43.26 -14.07 61.24
C SER A 294 42.84 -15.25 60.35
N ARG A 295 41.77 -15.03 59.58
CA ARG A 295 41.28 -15.94 58.52
C ARG A 295 41.61 -15.40 57.15
N ALA A 296 42.19 -16.20 56.27
CA ALA A 296 42.46 -15.81 54.89
C ALA A 296 41.16 -15.71 54.12
N ASP A 297 41.03 -14.69 53.27
CA ASP A 297 39.91 -14.53 52.29
C ASP A 297 39.93 -15.67 51.27
N LEU A 298 38.77 -15.88 50.64
CA LEU A 298 38.56 -16.95 49.65
C LEU A 298 38.41 -16.42 48.24
N LEU A 299 39.26 -16.91 47.33
CA LEU A 299 39.06 -16.72 45.89
C LEU A 299 38.47 -17.99 45.29
N SER A 300 37.39 -17.85 44.53
CA SER A 300 36.71 -18.94 43.84
C SER A 300 36.67 -18.69 42.36
N ILE A 301 37.09 -19.67 41.57
CA ILE A 301 36.95 -19.66 40.11
C ILE A 301 36.20 -20.93 39.74
N GLY A 302 35.11 -20.75 38.95
CA GLY A 302 34.29 -21.87 38.50
C GLY A 302 33.96 -21.77 37.02
N VAL A 303 33.88 -22.92 36.37
CA VAL A 303 33.35 -23.06 35.01
C VAL A 303 32.10 -23.94 35.07
N SER A 304 31.02 -23.48 34.47
CA SER A 304 29.82 -24.28 34.29
C SER A 304 29.65 -24.68 32.83
N VAL A 305 29.18 -25.91 32.61
CA VAL A 305 28.91 -26.44 31.26
C VAL A 305 27.53 -27.05 31.29
N ASP A 306 26.62 -26.50 30.44
CA ASP A 306 25.31 -27.09 30.21
C ASP A 306 25.41 -28.13 29.09
N LEU A 307 25.09 -29.39 29.40
CA LEU A 307 25.17 -30.52 28.49
C LEU A 307 23.75 -30.93 28.01
N PRO A 308 23.42 -30.80 26.72
CA PRO A 308 22.11 -31.16 26.17
C PRO A 308 22.01 -32.69 26.00
N LEU A 309 21.79 -33.43 27.07
CA LEU A 309 21.72 -34.89 27.05
C LEU A 309 20.34 -35.47 26.69
N PHE A 310 19.27 -34.73 26.95
CA PHE A 310 17.89 -35.19 26.73
C PHE A 310 17.22 -34.31 25.66
N THR A 311 17.49 -34.63 24.39
CA THR A 311 17.14 -33.74 23.27
C THR A 311 15.72 -33.92 22.74
N ASP A 312 15.13 -35.13 22.88
CA ASP A 312 13.92 -35.58 22.19
C ASP A 312 12.69 -34.62 22.34
N ASN A 313 12.48 -34.17 23.58
CA ASN A 313 11.30 -33.32 23.89
C ASN A 313 11.59 -31.82 23.90
N ARG A 314 12.83 -31.38 23.71
CA ARG A 314 13.23 -29.97 23.75
C ARG A 314 13.92 -29.53 22.46
N GLN A 315 15.16 -29.92 22.25
CA GLN A 315 15.98 -29.47 21.13
C GLN A 315 15.41 -29.97 19.80
N ASP A 316 15.03 -31.26 19.73
CA ASP A 316 14.45 -31.85 18.52
C ASP A 316 13.13 -31.17 18.14
N GLN A 317 12.29 -30.88 19.13
CA GLN A 317 11.03 -30.17 18.88
C GLN A 317 11.25 -28.70 18.47
N GLN A 318 12.26 -28.02 19.03
CA GLN A 318 12.64 -26.67 18.59
C GLN A 318 13.14 -26.65 17.14
N VAL A 319 13.96 -27.61 16.75
CA VAL A 319 14.45 -27.73 15.37
C VAL A 319 13.29 -28.09 14.42
N ASN A 320 12.42 -29.05 14.79
CA ASN A 320 11.25 -29.41 14.01
C ASN A 320 10.31 -28.21 13.82
N ALA A 321 10.09 -27.41 14.85
CA ALA A 321 9.28 -26.20 14.76
C ALA A 321 9.93 -25.15 13.81
N ALA A 322 11.25 -24.98 13.88
CA ALA A 322 11.97 -24.07 12.99
C ALA A 322 11.89 -24.52 11.52
N ILE A 323 12.03 -25.82 11.24
CA ILE A 323 11.89 -26.42 9.91
C ILE A 323 10.46 -26.21 9.38
N ALA A 324 9.44 -26.51 10.20
CA ALA A 324 8.04 -26.31 9.81
C ALA A 324 7.75 -24.84 9.48
N ASN A 325 8.28 -23.90 10.25
CA ASN A 325 8.16 -22.47 9.95
C ASN A 325 8.83 -22.07 8.62
N ALA A 326 10.00 -22.63 8.30
CA ALA A 326 10.67 -22.38 7.04
C ALA A 326 9.90 -22.94 5.85
N GLU A 327 9.37 -24.17 5.94
CA GLU A 327 8.53 -24.78 4.91
C GLU A 327 7.18 -24.03 4.74
N ALA A 328 6.61 -23.49 5.82
CA ALA A 328 5.42 -22.64 5.74
C ALA A 328 5.65 -21.38 4.89
N VAL A 329 6.80 -20.69 5.06
CA VAL A 329 7.15 -19.53 4.22
C VAL A 329 7.36 -19.92 2.75
N LYS A 330 8.01 -21.06 2.50
CA LYS A 330 8.20 -21.61 1.15
C LYS A 330 6.86 -21.93 0.47
N THR A 331 5.92 -22.53 1.22
CA THR A 331 4.57 -22.79 0.75
C THR A 331 3.81 -21.48 0.47
N ASN A 332 3.94 -20.48 1.33
CA ASN A 332 3.34 -19.16 1.12
C ASN A 332 3.86 -18.48 -0.15
N LYS A 333 5.15 -18.65 -0.50
CA LYS A 333 5.69 -18.20 -1.79
C LYS A 333 4.92 -18.81 -2.97
N LEU A 334 4.67 -20.12 -2.95
CA LEU A 334 3.92 -20.79 -4.02
C LEU A 334 2.48 -20.28 -4.12
N ILE A 335 1.80 -20.13 -2.98
CA ILE A 335 0.44 -19.57 -2.92
C ILE A 335 0.41 -18.14 -3.51
N THR A 336 1.37 -17.30 -3.12
CA THR A 336 1.45 -15.93 -3.62
C THR A 336 1.70 -15.91 -5.12
N LEU A 337 2.62 -16.73 -5.62
CA LEU A 337 2.91 -16.85 -7.05
C LEU A 337 1.67 -17.30 -7.84
N GLN A 338 0.96 -18.32 -7.38
CA GLN A 338 -0.28 -18.79 -8.03
C GLN A 338 -1.36 -17.71 -8.06
N LYS A 339 -1.51 -16.94 -6.97
CA LYS A 339 -2.44 -15.82 -6.90
C LYS A 339 -2.09 -14.73 -7.91
N LEU A 340 -0.82 -14.33 -7.97
CA LEU A 340 -0.34 -13.32 -8.92
C LEU A 340 -0.54 -13.79 -10.37
N GLN A 341 -0.22 -15.04 -10.67
CA GLN A 341 -0.43 -15.64 -12.01
C GLN A 341 -1.90 -15.61 -12.41
N GLY A 342 -2.79 -16.10 -11.54
CA GLY A 342 -4.23 -16.11 -11.82
C GLY A 342 -4.79 -14.73 -12.09
N GLN A 343 -4.38 -13.75 -11.30
CA GLN A 343 -4.79 -12.36 -11.47
C GLN A 343 -4.22 -11.75 -12.76
N TYR A 344 -2.94 -11.98 -13.05
CA TYR A 344 -2.32 -11.52 -14.29
C TYR A 344 -3.05 -12.03 -15.54
N PHE A 345 -3.32 -13.33 -15.63
CA PHE A 345 -4.04 -13.92 -16.76
C PHE A 345 -5.47 -13.38 -16.90
N LYS A 346 -6.16 -13.16 -15.76
CA LYS A 346 -7.48 -12.52 -15.76
C LYS A 346 -7.41 -11.13 -16.39
N GLU A 347 -6.50 -10.26 -15.92
CA GLU A 347 -6.38 -8.89 -16.43
C GLU A 347 -5.92 -8.88 -17.89
N LEU A 348 -5.04 -9.79 -18.30
CA LEU A 348 -4.59 -9.92 -19.70
C LEU A 348 -5.76 -10.30 -20.64
N SER A 349 -6.57 -11.29 -20.22
CA SER A 349 -7.78 -11.68 -20.96
C SER A 349 -8.77 -10.51 -21.07
N GLN A 350 -8.97 -9.77 -19.98
CA GLN A 350 -9.84 -8.60 -19.97
C GLN A 350 -9.33 -7.51 -20.93
N LEU A 351 -8.02 -7.24 -20.94
CA LEU A 351 -7.40 -6.26 -21.84
C LEU A 351 -7.65 -6.61 -23.31
N SER A 352 -7.49 -7.89 -23.67
CA SER A 352 -7.73 -8.39 -25.03
C SER A 352 -9.21 -8.18 -25.45
N ARG A 353 -10.15 -8.53 -24.57
CA ARG A 353 -11.60 -8.35 -24.86
C ARG A 353 -12.00 -6.88 -24.93
N LEU A 354 -11.44 -6.03 -24.08
CA LEU A 354 -11.68 -4.58 -24.15
C LEU A 354 -11.14 -3.98 -25.44
N ALA A 355 -9.98 -4.46 -25.93
CA ALA A 355 -9.44 -4.03 -27.22
C ALA A 355 -10.39 -4.42 -28.40
N GLN A 356 -10.94 -5.64 -28.39
CA GLN A 356 -11.93 -6.09 -29.38
C GLN A 356 -13.22 -5.25 -29.34
N ARG A 357 -13.75 -5.04 -28.11
CA ARG A 357 -14.95 -4.20 -27.93
C ARG A 357 -14.72 -2.76 -28.40
N LYS A 358 -13.56 -2.18 -28.06
CA LYS A 358 -13.18 -0.82 -28.51
C LYS A 358 -13.21 -0.73 -30.04
N ALA A 359 -12.61 -1.69 -30.72
CA ALA A 359 -12.59 -1.71 -32.19
C ALA A 359 -14.03 -1.81 -32.76
N LEU A 360 -14.88 -2.68 -32.22
CA LEU A 360 -16.28 -2.79 -32.63
C LEU A 360 -17.06 -1.48 -32.45
N TYR A 361 -16.91 -0.84 -31.28
CA TYR A 361 -17.58 0.43 -31.00
C TYR A 361 -17.11 1.55 -31.93
N GLN A 362 -15.80 1.70 -32.11
CA GLN A 362 -15.23 2.79 -32.91
C GLN A 362 -15.47 2.61 -34.41
N GLN A 363 -15.39 1.38 -34.92
CA GLN A 363 -15.45 1.11 -36.37
C GLN A 363 -16.88 0.90 -36.89
N GLN A 364 -17.79 0.44 -36.05
CA GLN A 364 -19.14 0.05 -36.48
C GLN A 364 -20.25 0.72 -35.65
N LEU A 365 -20.30 0.49 -34.35
CA LEU A 365 -21.47 0.82 -33.55
C LEU A 365 -21.71 2.33 -33.42
N LEU A 366 -20.68 3.12 -33.12
CA LEU A 366 -20.81 4.57 -33.01
C LEU A 366 -21.22 5.24 -34.35
N PRO A 367 -20.60 4.92 -35.49
CA PRO A 367 -21.06 5.44 -36.80
C PRO A 367 -22.50 5.05 -37.11
N GLN A 368 -22.90 3.77 -36.89
CA GLN A 368 -24.24 3.30 -37.17
C GLN A 368 -25.30 3.97 -36.29
N MET A 369 -25.02 4.18 -35.00
CA MET A 369 -25.93 4.89 -34.08
C MET A 369 -26.08 6.34 -34.44
N ALA A 370 -25.01 7.02 -34.85
CA ALA A 370 -25.08 8.41 -35.32
C ALA A 370 -25.88 8.51 -36.60
N GLU A 371 -25.67 7.65 -37.59
CA GLU A 371 -26.41 7.58 -38.84
C GLU A 371 -27.91 7.30 -38.61
N GLN A 372 -28.22 6.36 -37.71
CA GLN A 372 -29.62 6.09 -37.32
C GLN A 372 -30.29 7.31 -36.68
N ALA A 373 -29.59 7.99 -35.76
CA ALA A 373 -30.13 9.18 -35.09
C ALA A 373 -30.36 10.35 -36.06
N GLU A 374 -29.49 10.50 -37.05
CA GLU A 374 -29.65 11.50 -38.11
C GLU A 374 -30.78 11.15 -39.07
N ALA A 375 -30.90 9.90 -39.50
CA ALA A 375 -31.94 9.42 -40.38
C ALA A 375 -33.34 9.58 -39.75
N THR A 376 -33.50 9.22 -38.45
CA THR A 376 -34.78 9.41 -37.76
C THR A 376 -35.15 10.89 -37.59
N LEU A 377 -34.14 11.76 -37.32
CA LEU A 377 -34.38 13.20 -37.24
C LEU A 377 -34.83 13.77 -38.59
N ASN A 378 -34.18 13.38 -39.70
CA ASN A 378 -34.53 13.80 -41.05
C ASN A 378 -35.93 13.31 -41.44
N ALA A 379 -36.31 12.07 -41.11
CA ALA A 379 -37.67 11.57 -41.33
C ALA A 379 -38.71 12.41 -40.58
N TYR A 380 -38.46 12.71 -39.29
CA TYR A 380 -39.35 13.54 -38.48
C TYR A 380 -39.51 14.97 -39.04
N THR A 381 -38.41 15.60 -39.47
CA THR A 381 -38.46 16.97 -40.03
C THR A 381 -39.15 17.04 -41.37
N ASN A 382 -39.30 15.91 -42.08
CA ASN A 382 -40.04 15.81 -43.36
C ASN A 382 -41.47 15.25 -43.17
N ASP A 383 -42.05 15.28 -41.97
CA ASP A 383 -43.37 14.76 -41.61
C ASP A 383 -43.59 13.25 -41.90
N ASP A 384 -42.51 12.45 -42.04
CA ASP A 384 -42.57 11.01 -42.34
C ASP A 384 -42.00 10.16 -41.16
N GLY A 385 -41.89 10.73 -39.96
CA GLY A 385 -41.32 10.08 -38.79
C GLY A 385 -42.03 10.39 -37.48
N ASP A 386 -41.86 9.50 -36.48
CA ASP A 386 -42.40 9.67 -35.14
C ASP A 386 -41.32 10.30 -34.21
N PHE A 387 -41.72 11.35 -33.49
CA PHE A 387 -40.87 12.02 -32.51
C PHE A 387 -40.26 11.05 -31.47
N SER A 388 -41.03 10.06 -31.05
CA SER A 388 -40.58 9.07 -30.09
C SER A 388 -39.43 8.20 -30.62
N GLU A 389 -39.34 8.02 -31.94
CA GLU A 389 -38.22 7.32 -32.59
C GLU A 389 -36.94 8.18 -32.60
N VAL A 390 -37.07 9.48 -32.86
CA VAL A 390 -35.94 10.43 -32.78
C VAL A 390 -35.34 10.42 -31.38
N MET A 391 -36.18 10.56 -30.36
CA MET A 391 -35.74 10.54 -28.96
C MET A 391 -35.02 9.22 -28.60
N ARG A 392 -35.61 8.10 -29.00
CA ARG A 392 -35.00 6.78 -28.75
C ARG A 392 -33.65 6.60 -29.43
N ALA A 393 -33.56 7.05 -30.71
CA ALA A 393 -32.30 6.96 -31.47
C ALA A 393 -31.19 7.83 -30.84
N ARG A 394 -31.50 9.07 -30.45
CA ARG A 394 -30.55 9.98 -29.79
C ARG A 394 -30.12 9.48 -28.42
N ILE A 395 -31.02 8.92 -27.60
CA ILE A 395 -30.67 8.30 -26.32
C ILE A 395 -29.78 7.07 -26.53
N SER A 396 -30.07 6.27 -27.58
CA SER A 396 -29.23 5.10 -27.91
C SER A 396 -27.84 5.52 -28.36
N GLU A 397 -27.71 6.59 -29.16
CA GLU A 397 -26.41 7.18 -29.54
C GLU A 397 -25.64 7.69 -28.31
N LEU A 398 -26.27 8.44 -27.40
CA LEU A 398 -25.66 8.91 -26.15
C LEU A 398 -25.16 7.74 -25.27
N ASN A 399 -25.98 6.70 -25.11
CA ASN A 399 -25.60 5.52 -24.35
C ASN A 399 -24.40 4.79 -25.01
N ALA A 400 -24.38 4.68 -26.33
CA ALA A 400 -23.23 4.09 -27.04
C ALA A 400 -21.94 4.90 -26.87
N LYS A 401 -22.02 6.26 -26.83
CA LYS A 401 -20.88 7.14 -26.51
C LYS A 401 -20.39 6.92 -25.09
N ILE A 402 -21.27 6.80 -24.10
CA ILE A 402 -20.94 6.52 -22.70
C ILE A 402 -20.30 5.13 -22.58
N ASP A 403 -20.83 4.13 -23.27
CA ASP A 403 -20.26 2.77 -23.27
C ASP A 403 -18.87 2.73 -23.91
N ALA A 404 -18.65 3.47 -25.00
CA ALA A 404 -17.32 3.59 -25.60
C ALA A 404 -16.30 4.24 -24.65
N LEU A 405 -16.71 5.27 -23.90
CA LEU A 405 -15.92 5.87 -22.84
C LEU A 405 -15.62 4.86 -21.74
N ASN A 406 -16.62 4.11 -21.28
CA ASN A 406 -16.46 3.08 -20.26
C ASN A 406 -15.43 2.02 -20.70
N ILE A 407 -15.49 1.55 -21.93
CA ILE A 407 -14.55 0.59 -22.51
C ILE A 407 -13.12 1.14 -22.49
N GLU A 408 -12.93 2.41 -22.88
CA GLU A 408 -11.62 3.05 -22.86
C GLU A 408 -11.05 3.16 -21.44
N ILE A 409 -11.86 3.61 -20.48
CA ILE A 409 -11.44 3.75 -19.09
C ILE A 409 -11.17 2.37 -18.45
N ASP A 410 -12.00 1.36 -18.72
CA ASP A 410 -11.77 0.00 -18.25
C ASP A 410 -10.44 -0.57 -18.79
N LYS A 411 -10.08 -0.23 -20.04
CA LYS A 411 -8.79 -0.57 -20.61
C LYS A 411 -7.64 0.10 -19.84
N GLN A 412 -7.76 1.38 -19.49
CA GLN A 412 -6.74 2.11 -18.71
C GLN A 412 -6.60 1.53 -17.30
N ILE A 413 -7.71 1.20 -16.63
CA ILE A 413 -7.72 0.54 -15.32
C ILE A 413 -7.03 -0.83 -15.39
N THR A 414 -7.35 -1.62 -16.41
CA THR A 414 -6.73 -2.93 -16.63
C THR A 414 -5.22 -2.80 -16.86
N LEU A 415 -4.77 -1.78 -17.61
CA LEU A 415 -3.33 -1.47 -17.77
C LEU A 415 -2.68 -1.08 -16.45
N ALA A 416 -3.31 -0.25 -15.62
CA ALA A 416 -2.80 0.11 -14.30
C ALA A 416 -2.61 -1.13 -13.41
N ARG A 417 -3.57 -2.07 -13.44
CA ARG A 417 -3.48 -3.35 -12.71
C ARG A 417 -2.40 -4.27 -13.27
N LEU A 418 -2.26 -4.35 -14.60
CA LEU A 418 -1.19 -5.13 -15.24
C LEU A 418 0.19 -4.57 -14.91
N ASN A 419 0.35 -3.25 -14.84
CA ASN A 419 1.58 -2.59 -14.43
C ASN A 419 2.02 -3.00 -13.01
N TYR A 420 1.09 -3.27 -12.09
CA TYR A 420 1.43 -3.82 -10.78
C TYR A 420 2.21 -5.13 -10.90
N TYR A 421 1.78 -6.05 -11.76
CA TYR A 421 2.46 -7.34 -11.95
C TYR A 421 3.82 -7.21 -12.66
N ALA A 422 4.04 -6.11 -13.37
CA ALA A 422 5.30 -5.77 -14.03
C ALA A 422 6.21 -4.86 -13.17
N ALA A 423 5.94 -4.71 -11.88
CA ALA A 423 6.62 -3.77 -10.97
C ALA A 423 8.15 -3.96 -10.89
N ALA A 424 8.67 -5.15 -11.18
CA ALA A 424 10.11 -5.39 -11.29
C ALA A 424 10.77 -4.52 -12.38
N LYS A 425 10.09 -4.30 -13.50
CA LYS A 425 10.59 -3.44 -14.59
C LYS A 425 10.51 -1.96 -14.27
N ASP A 426 9.48 -1.53 -13.52
CA ASP A 426 9.34 -0.15 -13.05
C ASP A 426 10.53 0.24 -12.15
N ASN A 427 10.94 -0.66 -11.25
CA ASN A 427 12.10 -0.45 -10.40
C ASN A 427 13.42 -0.37 -11.18
N GLN A 428 13.59 -1.12 -12.28
CA GLN A 428 14.77 -1.05 -13.15
C GLN A 428 14.81 0.28 -13.92
N ILE A 429 13.69 0.76 -14.41
CA ILE A 429 13.58 2.04 -15.14
C ILE A 429 13.92 3.20 -14.19
N ASN A 430 13.34 3.20 -12.97
CA ASN A 430 13.59 4.24 -11.97
C ASN A 430 15.07 4.25 -11.50
N ALA A 431 15.68 3.07 -11.33
CA ALA A 431 17.10 2.96 -10.98
C ALA A 431 18.03 3.48 -12.09
N ALA A 432 17.72 3.23 -13.36
CA ALA A 432 18.48 3.73 -14.49
C ALA A 432 18.37 5.26 -14.63
N GLN A 433 17.18 5.84 -14.38
CA GLN A 433 16.95 7.29 -14.40
C GLN A 433 17.69 8.01 -13.27
N SER A 434 17.72 7.43 -12.05
CA SER A 434 18.44 8.01 -10.92
C SER A 434 19.96 7.98 -11.08
N GLN A 435 20.52 6.98 -11.80
CA GLN A 435 21.93 6.92 -12.13
C GLN A 435 22.32 7.88 -13.28
N GLY A 436 21.42 8.14 -14.21
CA GLY A 436 21.62 9.15 -15.28
C GLY A 436 21.65 10.59 -14.72
N ALA A 437 20.80 10.90 -13.75
CA ALA A 437 20.73 12.21 -13.11
C ALA A 437 21.89 12.53 -12.15
N SER A 438 22.65 11.52 -11.71
CA SER A 438 23.84 11.70 -10.85
C SER A 438 25.14 11.88 -11.66
N ASN A 439 25.10 11.75 -12.97
CA ASN A 439 26.25 11.88 -13.88
C ASN A 439 26.19 13.17 -14.76
N GLU A 440 25.20 14.03 -14.54
CA GLU A 440 25.12 15.40 -15.04
C GLU A 440 25.39 16.40 -13.90
#